data_990d31a19357b7374893428791f6ae54
#
_entry.id   990d31a19357b7374893428791f6ae54
#
_cell.length_a   1.000
_cell.length_b   1.000
_cell.length_c   1.000
_cell.angle_alpha   90.00
_cell.angle_beta   90.00
_cell.angle_gamma   90.00
#
_symmetry.space_group_name_H-M   'P 1'
#
loop_
_entity.id
_entity.type
_entity.pdbx_description
1 polymer ?
#
loop_
_entity_poly.entity_id
_entity_poly.type
_entity_poly.pdbx_seq_one_letter_code
_entity_poly.pdbx_strand_id
1 'polypeptide(L)'
;MISIHSIDPKTGTADIGYWVAPWGRRNGAASGAIRMVVDEARHMTGVRFVEARIAVTNVASRRTIESCGFEFVEESAKTTCPDGGRTVNAAVYRRAF
;
A
#
# COMPACT_ATOMS: atom_id res chain seq x y z
N MET A 1 3.73 -11.63 0.60
CA MET A 1 3.36 -11.40 -0.81
C MET A 1 2.35 -10.29 -0.93
N ILE A 2 2.51 -9.43 -1.90
CA ILE A 2 1.58 -8.33 -2.15
C ILE A 2 0.69 -8.70 -3.33
N SER A 3 -0.61 -8.51 -3.16
CA SER A 3 -1.56 -8.76 -4.23
C SER A 3 -2.73 -7.79 -4.13
N ILE A 4 -3.50 -7.67 -5.19
CA ILE A 4 -4.72 -6.88 -5.17
C ILE A 4 -5.74 -7.61 -4.32
N HIS A 5 -6.18 -6.96 -3.26
CA HIS A 5 -7.07 -7.54 -2.27
C HIS A 5 -8.55 -7.34 -2.66
N SER A 6 -8.88 -6.16 -3.13
CA SER A 6 -10.23 -5.84 -3.55
C SER A 6 -10.21 -4.64 -4.50
N ILE A 7 -11.30 -4.47 -5.24
CA ILE A 7 -11.45 -3.33 -6.15
C ILE A 7 -12.80 -2.69 -5.85
N ASP A 8 -12.78 -1.38 -5.63
CA ASP A 8 -14.00 -0.60 -5.48
C ASP A 8 -14.38 -0.05 -6.86
N PRO A 9 -15.45 -0.56 -7.48
CA PRO A 9 -15.83 -0.13 -8.82
C PRO A 9 -16.36 1.30 -8.85
N LYS A 10 -16.80 1.85 -7.73
CA LYS A 10 -17.33 3.22 -7.68
C LYS A 10 -16.22 4.24 -7.82
N THR A 11 -15.08 4.00 -7.20
CA THR A 11 -13.95 4.93 -7.21
C THR A 11 -12.86 4.52 -8.18
N GLY A 12 -12.86 3.25 -8.62
CA GLY A 12 -11.78 2.69 -9.42
C GLY A 12 -10.52 2.43 -8.62
N THR A 13 -10.66 2.18 -7.32
CA THR A 13 -9.52 1.96 -6.43
C THR A 13 -9.26 0.47 -6.26
N ALA A 14 -8.05 0.05 -6.58
CA ALA A 14 -7.56 -1.29 -6.29
C ALA A 14 -6.85 -1.24 -4.95
N ASP A 15 -7.31 -2.04 -4.00
CA ASP A 15 -6.79 -2.05 -2.63
C ASP A 15 -5.83 -3.22 -2.47
N ILE A 16 -4.57 -2.94 -2.21
CA ILE A 16 -3.58 -3.98 -1.93
C ILE A 16 -3.51 -4.32 -0.45
N GLY A 17 -4.39 -3.70 0.34
CA GLY A 17 -4.57 -4.04 1.73
C GLY A 17 -3.46 -3.53 2.63
N TYR A 18 -3.30 -4.21 3.75
CA TYR A 18 -2.24 -3.93 4.70
C TYR A 18 -0.93 -4.50 4.17
N TRP A 19 0.09 -3.65 4.11
CA TRP A 19 1.39 -4.05 3.57
C TRP A 19 2.52 -3.69 4.54
N VAL A 20 3.46 -4.61 4.68
CA VAL A 20 4.67 -4.43 5.48
C VAL A 20 5.85 -4.90 4.65
N ALA A 21 6.92 -4.11 4.64
CA ALA A 21 8.18 -4.56 4.04
C ALA A 21 8.70 -5.72 4.90
N PRO A 22 8.79 -6.94 4.35
CA PRO A 22 8.98 -8.13 5.18
C PRO A 22 10.20 -8.09 6.08
N TRP A 23 11.28 -7.52 5.64
CA TRP A 23 12.52 -7.58 6.40
C TRP A 23 13.06 -6.20 6.77
N GLY A 24 12.35 -5.16 6.41
CA GLY A 24 12.68 -3.81 6.83
C GLY A 24 13.99 -3.25 6.34
N ARG A 25 14.72 -3.93 5.49
CA ARG A 25 16.05 -3.45 5.10
C ARG A 25 16.44 -3.83 3.71
N ARG A 26 16.02 -4.36 2.85
CA ARG A 26 16.37 -4.54 1.43
C ARG A 26 15.15 -4.18 0.62
N ASN A 27 15.12 -2.97 0.20
CA ASN A 27 13.92 -2.43 -0.45
C ASN A 27 13.75 -2.86 -1.89
N GLY A 28 14.79 -3.38 -2.54
CA GLY A 28 14.71 -3.75 -3.94
C GLY A 28 13.63 -4.76 -4.24
N ALA A 29 13.55 -5.85 -3.46
CA ALA A 29 12.55 -6.88 -3.66
C ALA A 29 11.13 -6.37 -3.36
N ALA A 30 10.98 -5.61 -2.28
CA ALA A 30 9.68 -5.04 -1.91
C ALA A 30 9.20 -4.02 -2.95
N SER A 31 10.09 -3.15 -3.39
CA SER A 31 9.75 -2.17 -4.44
C SER A 31 9.37 -2.85 -5.75
N GLY A 32 10.09 -3.91 -6.12
CA GLY A 32 9.77 -4.71 -7.30
C GLY A 32 8.39 -5.32 -7.23
N ALA A 33 8.03 -5.89 -6.07
CA ALA A 33 6.72 -6.48 -5.86
C ALA A 33 5.60 -5.43 -5.97
N ILE A 34 5.81 -4.26 -5.37
CA ILE A 34 4.85 -3.16 -5.46
C ILE A 34 4.66 -2.73 -6.91
N ARG A 35 5.75 -2.56 -7.64
CA ARG A 35 5.69 -2.14 -9.05
C ARG A 35 4.95 -3.17 -9.91
N MET A 36 5.14 -4.45 -9.65
CA MET A 36 4.42 -5.50 -10.36
C MET A 36 2.92 -5.41 -10.11
N VAL A 37 2.51 -5.19 -8.88
CA VAL A 37 1.09 -5.04 -8.54
C VAL A 37 0.50 -3.78 -9.17
N VAL A 38 1.25 -2.68 -9.16
CA VAL A 38 0.81 -1.44 -9.81
C VAL A 38 0.64 -1.64 -11.30
N ASP A 39 1.58 -2.32 -11.94
CA ASP A 39 1.51 -2.60 -13.37
C ASP A 39 0.31 -3.49 -13.71
N GLU A 40 0.06 -4.51 -12.89
CA GLU A 40 -1.12 -5.37 -13.04
C GLU A 40 -2.40 -4.56 -12.93
N ALA A 41 -2.51 -3.71 -11.90
CA ALA A 41 -3.68 -2.88 -11.69
C ALA A 41 -3.90 -1.90 -12.85
N ARG A 42 -2.84 -1.37 -13.40
CA ARG A 42 -2.92 -0.42 -14.53
C ARG A 42 -3.60 -1.04 -15.75
N HIS A 43 -3.46 -2.34 -15.94
CA HIS A 43 -4.05 -3.04 -17.07
C HIS A 43 -5.48 -3.52 -16.81
N MET A 44 -6.00 -3.33 -15.61
CA MET A 44 -7.35 -3.73 -15.27
C MET A 44 -8.34 -2.64 -15.65
N THR A 45 -9.38 -3.03 -16.36
CA THR A 45 -10.42 -2.09 -16.80
C THR A 45 -11.12 -1.46 -15.60
N GLY A 46 -11.23 -0.13 -15.61
CA GLY A 46 -11.94 0.60 -14.56
C GLY A 46 -11.10 0.91 -13.32
N VAL A 47 -9.87 0.44 -13.24
CA VAL A 47 -8.99 0.75 -12.13
C VAL A 47 -8.24 2.05 -12.42
N ARG A 48 -8.33 3.00 -11.50
CA ARG A 48 -7.75 4.34 -11.64
C ARG A 48 -6.68 4.63 -10.58
N PHE A 49 -6.74 3.95 -9.44
CA PHE A 49 -5.84 4.15 -8.32
C PHE A 49 -5.45 2.83 -7.69
N VAL A 50 -4.28 2.81 -7.07
CA VAL A 50 -3.89 1.73 -6.15
C VAL A 50 -3.75 2.34 -4.77
N GLU A 51 -4.32 1.70 -3.77
CA GLU A 51 -4.29 2.17 -2.39
C GLU A 51 -3.63 1.12 -1.49
N ALA A 52 -2.79 1.59 -0.58
CA ALA A 52 -2.10 0.75 0.39
C ALA A 52 -2.26 1.33 1.79
N ARG A 53 -2.35 0.44 2.77
CA ARG A 53 -2.38 0.83 4.18
C ARG A 53 -1.17 0.26 4.88
N ILE A 54 -0.47 1.10 5.61
CA ILE A 54 0.79 0.76 6.26
C ILE A 54 0.72 1.26 7.70
N ALA A 55 1.19 0.47 8.65
CA ALA A 55 1.26 0.92 10.04
C ALA A 55 1.99 2.26 10.09
N VAL A 56 1.38 3.26 10.72
CA VAL A 56 1.92 4.63 10.75
C VAL A 56 3.33 4.68 11.35
N THR A 57 3.66 3.72 12.20
CA THR A 57 4.96 3.61 12.85
C THR A 57 6.01 2.89 12.00
N ASN A 58 5.60 2.26 10.91
CA ASN A 58 6.52 1.49 10.07
C ASN A 58 7.20 2.40 9.05
N VAL A 59 8.24 3.11 9.48
CA VAL A 59 8.94 4.10 8.67
C VAL A 59 9.56 3.47 7.42
N ALA A 60 10.15 2.29 7.55
CA ALA A 60 10.79 1.62 6.41
C ALA A 60 9.80 1.30 5.31
N SER A 61 8.63 0.74 5.66
CA SER A 61 7.57 0.45 4.69
C SER A 61 7.02 1.72 4.07
N ARG A 62 6.85 2.76 4.86
CA ARG A 62 6.35 4.05 4.37
C ARG A 62 7.31 4.66 3.34
N ARG A 63 8.62 4.61 3.60
CA ARG A 63 9.61 5.09 2.65
C ARG A 63 9.61 4.29 1.36
N THR A 64 9.46 2.98 1.47
CA THR A 64 9.43 2.11 0.30
C THR A 64 8.23 2.42 -0.59
N ILE A 65 7.05 2.56 0.00
CA ILE A 65 5.84 2.85 -0.78
C ILE A 65 5.92 4.23 -1.41
N GLU A 66 6.49 5.21 -0.72
CA GLU A 66 6.68 6.55 -1.25
C GLU A 66 7.64 6.53 -2.44
N SER A 67 8.69 5.72 -2.37
CA SER A 67 9.65 5.60 -3.47
C SER A 67 9.03 4.97 -4.72
N CYS A 68 7.90 4.30 -4.58
CA CYS A 68 7.16 3.71 -5.71
C CYS A 68 6.11 4.66 -6.29
N GLY A 69 6.13 5.93 -5.90
CA GLY A 69 5.24 6.92 -6.45
C GLY A 69 3.90 7.06 -5.75
N PHE A 70 3.74 6.41 -4.60
CA PHE A 70 2.53 6.57 -3.80
C PHE A 70 2.61 7.85 -2.99
N GLU A 71 1.47 8.51 -2.83
CA GLU A 71 1.36 9.72 -2.03
C GLU A 71 0.59 9.44 -0.76
N PHE A 72 1.02 10.06 0.34
CA PHE A 72 0.33 9.97 1.61
C PHE A 72 -1.01 10.70 1.51
N VAL A 73 -2.08 10.00 1.90
CA VAL A 73 -3.43 10.56 1.87
C VAL A 73 -3.86 11.02 3.26
N GLU A 74 -3.78 10.11 4.24
CA GLU A 74 -4.22 10.41 5.60
C GLU A 74 -3.73 9.35 6.57
N GLU A 75 -3.72 9.70 7.85
CA GLU A 75 -3.59 8.74 8.93
C GLU A 75 -5.01 8.39 9.38
N SER A 76 -5.36 7.10 9.36
CA SER A 76 -6.70 6.65 9.68
C SER A 76 -6.74 5.89 10.99
N ALA A 77 -7.54 6.36 11.93
CA ALA A 77 -7.81 5.65 13.17
C ALA A 77 -8.88 4.57 12.98
N LYS A 78 -9.62 4.64 11.89
CA LYS A 78 -10.66 3.65 11.58
C LYS A 78 -10.09 2.36 11.03
N THR A 79 -8.92 2.45 10.40
CA THR A 79 -8.19 1.30 9.91
C THR A 79 -6.93 1.17 10.74
N THR A 80 -6.74 0.03 11.39
CA THR A 80 -5.57 -0.19 12.23
C THR A 80 -4.73 -1.31 11.66
N CYS A 81 -3.44 -1.23 11.94
CA CYS A 81 -2.46 -2.22 11.48
C CYS A 81 -1.72 -2.79 12.67
N PRO A 82 -1.38 -4.10 12.63
CA PRO A 82 -0.58 -4.70 13.69
C PRO A 82 0.83 -4.10 13.72
N ASP A 83 1.35 -3.91 14.91
CA ASP A 83 2.72 -3.45 15.13
C ASP A 83 3.23 -4.02 16.44
N GLY A 84 3.99 -5.12 16.35
CA GLY A 84 4.67 -5.70 17.51
C GLY A 84 3.77 -6.09 18.66
N GLY A 85 2.62 -6.70 18.40
CA GLY A 85 1.70 -7.16 19.42
C GLY A 85 0.64 -6.14 19.83
N ARG A 86 0.62 -4.99 19.19
CA ARG A 86 -0.40 -3.95 19.39
C ARG A 86 -0.91 -3.49 18.02
N THR A 87 -1.96 -2.69 18.02
CA THR A 87 -2.44 -2.07 16.78
C THR A 87 -2.16 -0.58 16.80
N VAL A 88 -1.84 -0.03 15.65
CA VAL A 88 -1.62 1.40 15.47
C VAL A 88 -2.45 1.88 14.30
N ASN A 89 -2.59 3.20 14.17
CA ASN A 89 -3.30 3.78 13.03
C ASN A 89 -2.61 3.41 11.72
N ALA A 90 -3.38 3.38 10.65
CA ALA A 90 -2.86 3.14 9.32
C ALA A 90 -2.52 4.45 8.63
N ALA A 91 -1.37 4.48 7.98
CA ALA A 91 -1.05 5.53 7.02
C ALA A 91 -1.58 5.06 5.67
N VAL A 92 -2.49 5.82 5.09
CA VAL A 92 -3.12 5.48 3.81
C VAL A 92 -2.35 6.15 2.70
N TYR A 93 -1.92 5.36 1.73
CA TYR A 93 -1.18 5.83 0.57
C TYR A 93 -1.92 5.47 -0.70
N ARG A 94 -1.84 6.34 -1.70
CA ARG A 94 -2.53 6.13 -2.97
C ARG A 94 -1.63 6.53 -4.14
N ARG A 95 -1.71 5.76 -5.20
CA ARG A 95 -1.06 6.09 -6.46
C ARG A 95 -2.11 6.15 -7.57
N ALA A 96 -2.19 7.28 -8.26
CA ALA A 96 -3.04 7.46 -9.43
C ALA A 96 -2.29 7.04 -10.70
N PHE A 97 -3.05 6.62 -11.68
CA PHE A 97 -2.51 6.31 -13.01
C PHE A 97 -2.68 7.47 -13.97
#